data_6cf847f8156a847110c8c9b56d93508c
#
_entry.id   6cf847f8156a847110c8c9b56d93508c
#
_cell.length_a   1.000
_cell.length_b   1.000
_cell.length_c   1.000
_cell.angle_alpha   90.00
_cell.angle_beta   90.00
_cell.angle_gamma   90.00
#
_symmetry.space_group_name_H-M   'P 1'
#
loop_
_entity.id
_entity.type
_entity.pdbx_description
1 polymer ?
#
loop_
_entity_poly.entity_id
_entity_poly.type
_entity_poly.pdbx_seq_one_letter_code
_entity_poly.pdbx_strand_id
1 'polypeptide(L)'
;QLIFGKMNKEEQKQEFTGMVKLIGGEELIGKILVDEEVGGYIVDSPFLVKSHVITTPHGDMFKVDLIPWMKFSKDEICFLTHDKVYAVTECEDRIRRLYNTTLKKYYNGINPQSNEVALEKEDGNLGSVETTRASLEKIYKLNS
;
A
#
# COMPACT_ATOMS: atom_id res chain seq x y z
N GLN A 1 -6.06 28.61 -14.05
CA GLN A 1 -6.73 27.29 -13.94
C GLN A 1 -6.33 26.32 -15.04
N LEU A 2 -6.06 26.83 -16.24
CA LEU A 2 -5.54 25.99 -17.30
C LEU A 2 -4.15 25.47 -16.97
N ILE A 3 -3.33 26.28 -16.31
CA ILE A 3 -2.04 25.87 -15.82
C ILE A 3 -2.19 24.83 -14.70
N PHE A 4 -3.17 25.03 -13.83
CA PHE A 4 -3.50 24.07 -12.80
C PHE A 4 -3.88 22.72 -13.38
N GLY A 5 -4.70 22.74 -14.43
CA GLY A 5 -5.12 21.50 -15.07
C GLY A 5 -3.97 20.71 -15.65
N LYS A 6 -2.98 21.37 -16.24
CA LYS A 6 -1.81 20.69 -16.79
C LYS A 6 -0.91 20.14 -15.70
N MET A 7 -0.70 20.89 -14.64
CA MET A 7 0.11 20.44 -13.51
C MET A 7 -0.54 19.26 -12.81
N ASN A 8 -1.85 19.32 -12.62
CA ASN A 8 -2.58 18.25 -11.97
C ASN A 8 -2.54 16.95 -12.77
N LYS A 9 -2.45 17.03 -14.07
CA LYS A 9 -2.39 15.85 -14.90
C LYS A 9 -1.08 15.08 -14.70
N GLU A 10 0.01 15.78 -14.45
CA GLU A 10 1.28 15.14 -14.12
C GLU A 10 1.31 14.70 -12.66
N GLU A 11 0.75 15.51 -11.75
CA GLU A 11 0.69 15.19 -10.33
C GLU A 11 -0.21 13.99 -10.05
N GLN A 12 -1.28 13.80 -10.81
CA GLN A 12 -2.17 12.66 -10.68
C GLN A 12 -1.48 11.33 -10.92
N LYS A 13 -0.34 11.34 -11.59
CA LYS A 13 0.46 10.14 -11.82
C LYS A 13 1.58 9.97 -10.82
N GLN A 14 1.71 10.90 -9.89
CA GLN A 14 2.71 10.78 -8.84
C GLN A 14 2.25 9.82 -7.76
N GLU A 15 3.15 8.95 -7.39
CA GLU A 15 2.94 8.02 -6.30
C GLU A 15 3.17 8.73 -4.97
N PHE A 16 2.32 8.46 -4.01
CA PHE A 16 2.49 8.98 -2.65
C PHE A 16 2.11 7.91 -1.64
N THR A 17 2.67 8.00 -0.45
CA THR A 17 2.27 7.12 0.64
C THR A 17 1.01 7.67 1.27
N GLY A 18 -0.05 6.88 1.23
CA GLY A 18 -1.36 7.34 1.65
C GLY A 18 -2.14 6.29 2.42
N MET A 19 -3.20 6.78 3.03
CA MET A 19 -4.18 5.97 3.73
C MET A 19 -5.42 5.83 2.87
N VAL A 20 -5.96 4.62 2.83
CA VAL A 20 -7.19 4.32 2.11
C VAL A 20 -8.20 3.75 3.09
N LYS A 21 -9.36 4.37 3.14
CA LYS A 21 -10.51 3.83 3.88
C LYS A 21 -11.41 3.11 2.90
N LEU A 22 -11.63 1.83 3.11
CA LEU A 22 -12.51 1.04 2.27
C LEU A 22 -13.95 1.13 2.79
N ILE A 23 -14.89 0.84 1.91
CA ILE A 23 -16.32 0.87 2.25
C ILE A 23 -16.63 -0.05 3.44
N GLY A 24 -15.96 -1.19 3.53
CA GLY A 24 -16.13 -2.11 4.64
C GLY A 24 -15.55 -1.66 5.97
N GLY A 25 -14.88 -0.50 6.01
CA GLY A 25 -14.31 0.04 7.23
C GLY A 25 -12.83 -0.23 7.41
N GLU A 26 -12.23 -1.05 6.60
CA GLU A 26 -10.80 -1.32 6.69
C GLU A 26 -9.98 -0.10 6.29
N GLU A 27 -8.89 0.10 6.99
CA GLU A 27 -7.93 1.15 6.65
C GLU A 27 -6.64 0.51 6.16
N LEU A 28 -6.21 0.93 4.98
CA LEU A 28 -4.98 0.45 4.37
C LEU A 28 -3.97 1.58 4.27
N ILE A 29 -2.71 1.23 4.36
CA ILE A 29 -1.62 2.13 4.00
C ILE A 29 -0.87 1.52 2.83
N GLY A 30 -0.45 2.34 1.89
CA GLY A 30 0.29 1.88 0.74
C GLY A 30 0.83 3.02 -0.08
N LYS A 31 1.55 2.68 -1.12
CA LYS A 31 1.97 3.66 -2.11
C LYS A 31 0.90 3.74 -3.18
N ILE A 32 0.30 4.91 -3.28
CA ILE A 32 -0.92 5.09 -4.05
C ILE A 32 -0.62 5.88 -5.31
N LEU A 33 -1.08 5.37 -6.42
CA LEU A 33 -1.07 6.06 -7.69
C LEU A 33 -2.51 6.24 -8.14
N VAL A 34 -2.90 7.49 -8.32
CA VAL A 34 -4.24 7.81 -8.81
C VAL A 34 -4.20 7.83 -10.34
N ASP A 35 -5.05 7.03 -10.95
CA ASP A 35 -5.18 7.02 -12.40
C ASP A 35 -6.67 7.05 -12.75
N GLU A 36 -7.13 8.20 -13.18
CA GLU A 36 -8.53 8.41 -13.51
C GLU A 36 -8.94 7.63 -14.75
N GLU A 37 -8.03 7.38 -15.66
CA GLU A 37 -8.32 6.59 -16.84
C GLU A 37 -8.67 5.15 -16.51
N VAL A 38 -8.07 4.64 -15.44
CA VAL A 38 -8.30 3.27 -15.00
C VAL A 38 -9.53 3.17 -14.10
N GLY A 39 -10.02 4.29 -13.59
CA GLY A 39 -11.23 4.33 -12.77
C GLY A 39 -11.00 3.93 -11.32
N GLY A 40 -9.82 4.20 -10.78
CA GLY A 40 -9.55 3.86 -9.40
C GLY A 40 -8.13 4.18 -8.98
N TYR A 41 -7.66 3.40 -8.03
CA TYR A 41 -6.34 3.61 -7.42
C TYR A 41 -5.50 2.35 -7.57
N ILE A 42 -4.25 2.55 -7.97
CA ILE A 42 -3.25 1.51 -7.94
C ILE A 42 -2.53 1.63 -6.60
N VAL A 43 -2.54 0.58 -5.82
CA VAL A 43 -1.92 0.59 -4.48
C VAL A 43 -0.81 -0.45 -4.45
N ASP A 44 0.40 0.04 -4.24
CA ASP A 44 1.58 -0.81 -4.12
C ASP A 44 1.83 -1.11 -2.65
N SER A 45 2.01 -2.38 -2.35
CA SER A 45 2.35 -2.87 -1.03
C SER A 45 1.33 -2.44 0.03
N PRO A 46 0.04 -2.81 -0.14
CA PRO A 46 -0.98 -2.43 0.83
C PRO A 46 -0.83 -3.23 2.12
N PHE A 47 -0.84 -2.52 3.23
CA PHE A 47 -0.87 -3.10 4.57
C PHE A 47 -2.13 -2.64 5.28
N LEU A 48 -2.75 -3.58 5.98
CA LEU A 48 -3.88 -3.28 6.84
C LEU A 48 -3.36 -2.58 8.09
N VAL A 49 -3.99 -1.48 8.45
CA VAL A 49 -3.61 -0.71 9.64
C VAL A 49 -4.56 -1.10 10.77
N LYS A 50 -3.98 -1.62 11.84
CA LYS A 50 -4.73 -1.90 13.06
C LYS A 50 -4.14 -1.08 14.18
N SER A 51 -5.00 -0.38 14.91
CA SER A 51 -4.57 0.40 16.05
C SER A 51 -5.39 0.02 17.27
N HIS A 52 -4.76 0.06 18.41
CA HIS A 52 -5.42 -0.15 19.68
C HIS A 52 -4.78 0.71 20.75
N VAL A 53 -5.55 1.01 21.77
CA VAL A 53 -5.09 1.84 22.86
C VAL A 53 -4.42 0.95 23.91
N ILE A 54 -3.24 1.37 24.35
CA ILE A 54 -2.55 0.75 25.48
C ILE A 54 -2.52 1.75 26.61
N THR A 55 -3.00 1.33 27.77
CA THR A 55 -2.93 2.15 28.97
C THR A 55 -1.58 1.97 29.63
N THR A 56 -0.86 3.07 29.81
CA THR A 56 0.44 3.07 30.47
C THR A 56 0.40 3.96 31.71
N PRO A 57 1.37 3.86 32.64
CA PRO A 57 1.43 4.78 33.78
C PRO A 57 1.56 6.23 33.40
N HIS A 58 1.98 6.52 32.16
CA HIS A 58 2.16 7.88 31.66
C HIS A 58 0.99 8.35 30.79
N GLY A 59 -0.10 7.59 30.73
CA GLY A 59 -1.27 7.88 29.93
C GLY A 59 -1.51 6.85 28.85
N ASP A 60 -2.53 7.09 28.04
CA ASP A 60 -2.88 6.19 26.97
C ASP A 60 -2.02 6.42 25.73
N MET A 61 -1.63 5.35 25.10
CA MET A 61 -0.84 5.37 23.86
C MET A 61 -1.52 4.52 22.82
N PHE A 62 -1.39 4.91 21.55
CA PHE A 62 -1.82 4.07 20.45
C PHE A 62 -0.71 3.14 20.04
N LYS A 63 -1.04 1.87 19.92
CA LYS A 63 -0.17 0.91 19.26
C LYS A 63 -0.70 0.65 17.87
N VAL A 64 0.16 0.77 16.87
CA VAL A 64 -0.20 0.58 15.47
C VAL A 64 0.52 -0.64 14.93
N ASP A 65 -0.25 -1.57 14.39
CA ASP A 65 0.28 -2.75 13.73
C ASP A 65 -0.03 -2.67 12.24
N LEU A 66 0.95 -2.97 11.41
CA LEU A 66 0.79 -3.02 9.97
C LEU A 66 0.91 -4.47 9.52
N ILE A 67 -0.14 -4.95 8.88
CA ILE A 67 -0.25 -6.35 8.46
C ILE A 67 -0.44 -6.38 6.95
N PRO A 68 0.31 -7.19 6.20
CA PRO A 68 0.08 -7.31 4.76
C PRO A 68 -1.38 -7.59 4.49
N TRP A 69 -2.01 -6.79 3.65
CA TRP A 69 -3.45 -6.90 3.42
C TRP A 69 -3.81 -8.20 2.70
N MET A 70 -3.05 -8.50 1.64
CA MET A 70 -3.24 -9.77 0.94
C MET A 70 -1.96 -10.59 1.08
N LYS A 71 -1.84 -11.23 2.22
CA LYS A 71 -0.61 -11.89 2.65
C LYS A 71 -0.12 -12.96 1.69
N PHE A 72 -1.02 -13.64 1.03
CA PHE A 72 -0.67 -14.74 0.14
C PHE A 72 -0.81 -14.37 -1.34
N SER A 73 -0.97 -13.10 -1.63
CA SER A 73 -0.99 -12.65 -3.01
C SER A 73 0.42 -12.71 -3.60
N LYS A 74 0.49 -13.17 -4.83
CA LYS A 74 1.72 -13.16 -5.58
C LYS A 74 2.13 -11.74 -5.96
N ASP A 75 1.15 -10.87 -6.16
CA ASP A 75 1.36 -9.51 -6.60
C ASP A 75 1.38 -8.56 -5.41
N GLU A 76 2.31 -7.62 -5.43
CA GLU A 76 2.43 -6.59 -4.39
C GLU A 76 1.62 -5.35 -4.72
N ILE A 77 1.04 -5.31 -5.91
CA ILE A 77 0.23 -4.20 -6.38
C ILE A 77 -1.20 -4.68 -6.53
N CYS A 78 -2.14 -3.89 -6.05
CA CYS A 78 -3.55 -4.17 -6.26
C CYS A 78 -4.24 -2.95 -6.85
N PHE A 79 -5.39 -3.18 -7.45
CA PHE A 79 -6.21 -2.13 -8.01
C PHE A 79 -7.51 -2.03 -7.21
N LEU A 80 -7.81 -0.83 -6.74
CA LEU A 80 -9.03 -0.54 -6.01
C LEU A 80 -9.91 0.36 -6.85
N THR A 81 -11.11 -0.10 -7.16
CA THR A 81 -12.07 0.70 -7.91
C THR A 81 -12.62 1.82 -7.03
N HIS A 82 -13.02 2.94 -7.65
CA HIS A 82 -13.53 4.10 -6.91
C HIS A 82 -14.73 3.76 -6.03
N ASP A 83 -15.59 2.87 -6.47
CA ASP A 83 -16.80 2.51 -5.74
C ASP A 83 -16.54 1.72 -4.46
N LYS A 84 -15.34 1.20 -4.28
CA LYS A 84 -14.96 0.46 -3.07
C LYS A 84 -14.14 1.29 -2.10
N VAL A 85 -13.75 2.49 -2.48
CA VAL A 85 -12.93 3.37 -1.67
C VAL A 85 -13.79 4.50 -1.11
N TYR A 86 -13.76 4.63 0.20
CA TYR A 86 -14.50 5.67 0.88
C TYR A 86 -13.72 6.98 0.94
N ALA A 87 -12.43 6.90 1.21
CA ALA A 87 -11.57 8.09 1.31
C ALA A 87 -10.11 7.70 1.08
N VAL A 88 -9.36 8.63 0.52
CA VAL A 88 -7.90 8.52 0.38
C VAL A 88 -7.29 9.80 0.92
N THR A 89 -6.28 9.66 1.77
CA THR A 89 -5.57 10.81 2.34
C THR A 89 -4.08 10.55 2.35
N GLU A 90 -3.31 11.61 2.47
CA GLU A 90 -1.89 11.44 2.74
C GLU A 90 -1.70 10.86 4.13
N CYS A 91 -0.61 10.13 4.30
CA CYS A 91 -0.31 9.50 5.57
C CYS A 91 0.43 10.44 6.50
N GLU A 92 0.13 10.36 7.79
CA GLU A 92 0.89 11.06 8.83
C GLU A 92 2.35 10.59 8.82
N ASP A 93 3.27 11.50 9.09
CA ASP A 93 4.71 11.24 8.98
C ASP A 93 5.19 10.07 9.84
N ARG A 94 4.70 9.96 11.07
CA ARG A 94 5.11 8.88 11.97
C ARG A 94 4.68 7.52 11.43
N ILE A 95 3.49 7.44 10.90
CA ILE A 95 2.96 6.20 10.34
C ILE A 95 3.66 5.87 9.03
N ARG A 96 3.97 6.88 8.23
CA ARG A 96 4.74 6.67 7.00
C ARG A 96 6.11 6.11 7.29
N ARG A 97 6.79 6.59 8.33
CA ARG A 97 8.09 6.04 8.74
C ARG A 97 7.96 4.60 9.21
N LEU A 98 6.92 4.31 9.99
CA LEU A 98 6.64 2.94 10.41
C LEU A 98 6.41 2.03 9.20
N TYR A 99 5.64 2.50 8.24
CA TYR A 99 5.38 1.77 7.01
C TYR A 99 6.66 1.49 6.24
N ASN A 100 7.50 2.50 6.04
CA ASN A 100 8.76 2.33 5.32
C ASN A 100 9.67 1.33 6.03
N THR A 101 9.74 1.36 7.34
CA THR A 101 10.51 0.40 8.13
C THR A 101 9.93 -1.00 7.99
N THR A 102 8.63 -1.11 8.04
CA THR A 102 7.93 -2.39 7.89
C THR A 102 8.17 -2.99 6.50
N LEU A 103 8.12 -2.17 5.46
CA LEU A 103 8.41 -2.61 4.11
C LEU A 103 9.81 -3.18 3.97
N LYS A 104 10.80 -2.50 4.54
CA LYS A 104 12.18 -2.99 4.48
C LYS A 104 12.31 -4.34 5.15
N LYS A 105 11.71 -4.51 6.31
CA LYS A 105 11.74 -5.79 7.02
C LYS A 105 11.02 -6.87 6.25
N TYR A 106 9.87 -6.54 5.69
CA TYR A 106 9.06 -7.51 4.97
C TYR A 106 9.77 -8.02 3.73
N TYR A 107 10.30 -7.12 2.91
CA TYR A 107 10.97 -7.49 1.66
C TYR A 107 12.38 -8.04 1.87
N ASN A 108 13.00 -7.75 3.01
CA ASN A 108 14.28 -8.37 3.35
C ASN A 108 14.13 -9.72 4.03
N GLY A 109 12.90 -10.19 4.18
CA GLY A 109 12.66 -11.50 4.75
C GLY A 109 12.72 -11.56 6.27
N ILE A 110 12.75 -10.42 6.96
CA ILE A 110 12.76 -10.37 8.41
C ILE A 110 11.31 -10.33 8.92
N ASN A 111 10.52 -11.28 8.48
CA ASN A 111 9.16 -11.46 8.97
C ASN A 111 9.20 -12.61 9.96
N PRO A 112 8.66 -12.46 11.19
CA PRO A 112 8.65 -13.54 12.17
C PRO A 112 8.02 -14.83 11.67
N GLN A 113 7.13 -14.76 10.69
CA GLN A 113 6.48 -15.93 10.12
C GLN A 113 7.21 -16.50 8.93
N SER A 114 8.35 -15.93 8.55
CA SER A 114 9.04 -16.31 7.34
C SER A 114 9.69 -17.69 7.41
N ASN A 115 9.93 -18.20 8.61
CA ASN A 115 10.58 -19.50 8.77
C ASN A 115 9.75 -20.65 8.20
N GLU A 116 8.44 -20.53 8.25
CA GLU A 116 7.54 -21.57 7.76
C GLU A 116 7.30 -21.52 6.26
N VAL A 117 7.51 -20.36 5.67
CA VAL A 117 7.25 -20.13 4.25
C VAL A 117 8.51 -19.76 3.48
N ALA A 118 9.68 -20.13 4.01
CA ALA A 118 10.95 -19.76 3.39
C ALA A 118 11.09 -20.25 1.97
N LEU A 119 10.62 -21.47 1.68
CA LEU A 119 10.70 -22.04 0.33
C LEU A 119 9.79 -21.31 -0.63
N GLU A 120 8.57 -21.00 -0.21
CA GLU A 120 7.64 -20.25 -1.04
C GLU A 120 8.15 -18.84 -1.29
N LYS A 121 8.86 -18.30 -0.32
CA LYS A 121 9.44 -16.99 -0.44
C LYS A 121 10.57 -16.95 -1.45
N GLU A 122 11.36 -17.98 -1.56
CA GLU A 122 12.37 -18.07 -2.60
C GLU A 122 11.73 -18.05 -3.97
N ASP A 123 10.66 -18.79 -4.14
CA ASP A 123 9.90 -18.78 -5.38
C ASP A 123 9.27 -17.41 -5.63
N GLY A 124 8.79 -16.77 -4.59
CA GLY A 124 8.23 -15.44 -4.69
C GLY A 124 9.24 -14.36 -5.03
N ASN A 125 10.47 -14.55 -4.62
CA ASN A 125 11.54 -13.58 -4.89
C ASN A 125 11.97 -13.52 -6.34
N LEU A 126 11.56 -14.50 -7.13
CA LEU A 126 11.81 -14.47 -8.57
C LEU A 126 11.15 -13.28 -9.23
N GLY A 127 10.06 -12.79 -8.66
CA GLY A 127 9.46 -11.55 -9.09
C GLY A 127 9.76 -10.47 -8.07
N SER A 128 10.80 -9.70 -8.25
CA SER A 128 11.03 -8.56 -7.40
C SER A 128 9.81 -7.63 -7.43
N VAL A 129 9.67 -6.79 -6.42
CA VAL A 129 8.59 -5.81 -6.34
C VAL A 129 8.52 -5.00 -7.63
N GLU A 130 9.66 -4.59 -8.13
CA GLU A 130 9.73 -3.79 -9.36
C GLU A 130 9.27 -4.58 -10.58
N THR A 131 9.64 -5.84 -10.67
CA THR A 131 9.21 -6.69 -11.78
C THR A 131 7.70 -6.90 -11.76
N THR A 132 7.14 -7.18 -10.59
CA THR A 132 5.70 -7.34 -10.44
C THR A 132 4.96 -6.05 -10.76
N ARG A 133 5.47 -4.93 -10.27
CA ARG A 133 4.90 -3.62 -10.56
C ARG A 133 4.92 -3.33 -12.05
N ALA A 134 6.05 -3.55 -12.71
CA ALA A 134 6.18 -3.30 -14.13
C ALA A 134 5.23 -4.17 -14.95
N SER A 135 5.09 -5.43 -14.57
CA SER A 135 4.16 -6.35 -15.24
C SER A 135 2.72 -5.88 -15.09
N LEU A 136 2.35 -5.48 -13.90
CA LEU A 136 0.99 -5.05 -13.60
C LEU A 136 0.66 -3.73 -14.30
N GLU A 137 1.58 -2.79 -14.28
CA GLU A 137 1.42 -1.52 -14.98
C GLU A 137 1.27 -1.74 -16.48
N LYS A 138 2.04 -2.67 -17.04
CA LYS A 138 1.95 -3.00 -18.44
C LYS A 138 0.57 -3.55 -18.79
N ILE A 139 0.01 -4.40 -17.96
CA ILE A 139 -1.32 -4.95 -18.16
C ILE A 139 -2.36 -3.83 -18.12
N TYR A 140 -2.27 -2.94 -17.15
CA TYR A 140 -3.21 -1.84 -17.05
C TYR A 140 -3.09 -0.86 -18.23
N LYS A 141 -1.90 -0.61 -18.70
CA LYS A 141 -1.70 0.24 -19.86
C LYS A 141 -2.27 -0.36 -21.13
N LEU A 142 -2.22 -1.66 -21.28
CA LEU A 142 -2.80 -2.33 -22.43
C LEU A 142 -4.33 -2.30 -22.40
N ASN A 143 -4.91 -2.27 -21.21
CA ASN A 143 -6.36 -2.27 -21.04
C ASN A 143 -6.96 -0.86 -21.00
N SER A 144 -6.13 0.12 -20.91
CA SER A 144 -6.57 1.51 -20.96
C SER A 144 -6.36 2.09 -22.36
#